data_5fc131223972102320e8ebe21f7b6cb2
#
_entry.id   5fc131223972102320e8ebe21f7b6cb2
#
_cell.length_a   1.000
_cell.length_b   1.000
_cell.length_c   1.000
_cell.angle_alpha   90.00
_cell.angle_beta   90.00
_cell.angle_gamma   90.00
#
_symmetry.space_group_name_H-M   'P 1'
#
loop_
_entity.id
_entity.type
_entity.pdbx_description
1 polymer ?
#
loop_
_entity_poly.entity_id
_entity_poly.type
_entity_poly.pdbx_seq_one_letter_code
_entity_poly.pdbx_strand_id
1 'polypeptide(L)'
;MLLEFCGGVIIKVKIKGFLKNKNEKEEEKIDTFGIKKNNTISYIYNDIVYKLILETNKVILQRQNNEFSHEIKFETGKTYKSEYFLKELHHSLEFNIETISIKQDQNKIDIEYKVQETENIYNYVIELSDKNEY
;
A
#
# COMPACT_ATOMS: atom_id res chain seq x y z
N MET A 1 -2.03 16.64 14.15
CA MET A 1 -1.84 18.03 13.69
C MET A 1 -2.38 18.20 12.29
N LEU A 2 -3.10 19.27 12.03
CA LEU A 2 -3.71 19.58 10.75
C LEU A 2 -2.97 20.74 10.11
N LEU A 3 -2.50 20.56 8.88
CA LEU A 3 -1.80 21.58 8.12
C LEU A 3 -2.49 21.79 6.78
N GLU A 4 -2.66 23.06 6.41
CA GLU A 4 -3.25 23.42 5.12
C GLU A 4 -2.17 23.93 4.18
N PHE A 5 -2.23 23.45 2.93
CA PHE A 5 -1.37 23.90 1.85
C PHE A 5 -2.21 24.20 0.62
N CYS A 6 -1.62 24.92 -0.32
CA CYS A 6 -2.18 25.05 -1.65
C CYS A 6 -2.35 23.64 -2.22
N GLY A 7 -3.58 23.17 -2.43
CA GLY A 7 -3.86 21.85 -2.93
C GLY A 7 -4.27 20.82 -1.89
N GLY A 8 -4.56 21.21 -0.64
CA GLY A 8 -5.17 20.28 0.28
C GLY A 8 -4.76 20.42 1.73
N VAL A 9 -5.34 19.54 2.53
CA VAL A 9 -5.13 19.47 3.97
C VAL A 9 -4.24 18.25 4.24
N ILE A 10 -3.20 18.46 5.05
CA ILE A 10 -2.29 17.39 5.45
C ILE A 10 -2.59 17.01 6.90
N ILE A 11 -2.85 15.73 7.13
CA ILE A 11 -3.15 15.18 8.44
C ILE A 11 -2.09 14.16 8.80
N LYS A 12 -1.50 14.28 9.98
CA LYS A 12 -0.62 13.25 10.53
C LYS A 12 -1.47 12.15 11.11
N VAL A 13 -1.15 10.93 10.78
CA VAL A 13 -1.92 9.76 11.21
C VAL A 13 -1.01 8.69 11.78
N LYS A 14 -1.54 7.89 12.69
CA LYS A 14 -0.91 6.67 13.12
C LYS A 14 -1.40 5.54 12.21
N ILE A 15 -0.47 4.70 11.76
CA ILE A 15 -0.77 3.62 10.84
C ILE A 15 -0.42 2.29 11.49
N LYS A 16 -1.40 1.41 11.58
CA LYS A 16 -1.23 0.04 12.04
C LYS A 16 -1.82 -0.90 11.01
N GLY A 17 -1.15 -1.99 10.76
CA GLY A 17 -1.66 -2.96 9.82
C GLY A 17 -0.75 -4.17 9.68
N PHE A 18 -0.90 -4.84 8.56
CA PHE A 18 -0.08 -6.02 8.29
C PHE A 18 -0.12 -6.34 6.79
N LEU A 19 0.91 -7.05 6.37
CA LEU A 19 0.94 -7.74 5.08
C LEU A 19 1.10 -9.22 5.39
N LYS A 20 0.13 -10.02 4.98
CA LYS A 20 0.10 -11.44 5.28
C LYS A 20 0.09 -12.26 4.00
N ASN A 21 1.01 -13.22 3.90
CA ASN A 21 0.96 -14.25 2.87
C ASN A 21 0.12 -15.40 3.42
N LYS A 22 -1.08 -15.58 2.90
CA LYS A 22 -2.03 -16.56 3.42
C LYS A 22 -1.59 -18.00 3.20
N ASN A 23 -0.81 -18.25 2.15
CA ASN A 23 -0.36 -19.59 1.79
C ASN A 23 0.78 -20.06 2.68
N GLU A 24 1.69 -19.14 3.03
CA GLU A 24 2.87 -19.46 3.82
C GLU A 24 2.72 -19.11 5.29
N LYS A 25 1.62 -18.48 5.66
CA LYS A 25 1.34 -18.03 7.03
C LYS A 25 2.38 -17.06 7.57
N GLU A 26 3.02 -16.34 6.66
CA GLU A 26 3.94 -15.27 7.04
C GLU A 26 3.20 -13.95 7.17
N GLU A 27 3.55 -13.17 8.18
CA GLU A 27 2.91 -11.89 8.44
C GLU A 27 3.96 -10.85 8.82
N GLU A 28 3.92 -9.71 8.13
CA GLU A 28 4.70 -8.55 8.48
C GLU A 28 3.78 -7.52 9.10
N LYS A 29 4.03 -7.15 10.35
CA LYS A 29 3.24 -6.14 11.05
C LYS A 29 3.76 -4.76 10.72
N ILE A 30 2.83 -3.83 10.54
CA ILE A 30 3.13 -2.43 10.23
C ILE A 30 2.67 -1.59 11.41
N ASP A 31 3.59 -0.78 11.97
CA ASP A 31 3.27 0.13 13.07
C ASP A 31 4.15 1.35 12.90
N THR A 32 3.59 2.45 12.41
CA THR A 32 4.35 3.64 12.08
C THR A 32 3.43 4.86 12.07
N PHE A 33 4.01 6.01 11.75
CA PHE A 33 3.26 7.24 11.53
C PHE A 33 3.37 7.61 10.06
N GLY A 34 2.35 8.27 9.56
CA GLY A 34 2.33 8.71 8.17
C GLY A 34 1.56 10.00 8.00
N ILE A 35 1.31 10.32 6.76
CA ILE A 35 0.62 11.54 6.34
C ILE A 35 -0.50 11.15 5.41
N LYS A 36 -1.67 11.72 5.65
CA LYS A 36 -2.79 11.64 4.72
C LYS A 36 -3.02 13.02 4.11
N LYS A 37 -3.00 13.09 2.79
CA LYS A 37 -3.28 14.31 2.05
C LYS A 37 -4.27 13.98 0.94
N ASN A 38 -5.49 14.55 1.03
CA ASN A 38 -6.57 14.24 0.10
C ASN A 38 -6.81 12.72 0.05
N ASN A 39 -6.63 12.11 -1.10
CA ASN A 39 -6.80 10.66 -1.29
C ASN A 39 -5.49 9.89 -1.26
N THR A 40 -4.43 10.49 -0.73
CA THR A 40 -3.09 9.88 -0.71
C THR A 40 -2.63 9.67 0.72
N ILE A 41 -2.14 8.45 1.00
CA ILE A 41 -1.55 8.10 2.30
C ILE A 41 -0.09 7.75 2.05
N SER A 42 0.81 8.37 2.82
CA SER A 42 2.25 8.13 2.68
C SER A 42 2.84 7.75 4.02
N TYR A 43 3.70 6.75 4.03
CA TYR A 43 4.43 6.37 5.25
C TYR A 43 5.77 5.72 4.89
N ILE A 44 6.67 5.68 5.88
CA ILE A 44 7.97 5.02 5.74
C ILE A 44 8.00 3.88 6.76
N TYR A 45 8.35 2.70 6.30
CA TYR A 45 8.47 1.54 7.17
C TYR A 45 9.56 0.61 6.64
N ASN A 46 10.46 0.16 7.50
CA ASN A 46 11.60 -0.69 7.12
C ASN A 46 12.40 -0.14 5.94
N ASP A 47 12.69 1.17 5.98
CA ASP A 47 13.49 1.85 4.96
C ASP A 47 12.84 1.91 3.58
N ILE A 48 11.55 1.66 3.50
CA ILE A 48 10.77 1.72 2.26
C ILE A 48 9.74 2.82 2.38
N VAL A 49 9.66 3.67 1.35
CA VAL A 49 8.64 4.70 1.26
C VAL A 49 7.42 4.10 0.58
N TYR A 50 6.27 4.18 1.24
CA TYR A 50 5.00 3.70 0.74
C TYR A 50 4.10 4.88 0.43
N LYS A 51 3.39 4.79 -0.69
CA LYS A 51 2.39 5.77 -1.06
C LYS A 51 1.17 5.05 -1.61
N LEU A 52 0.02 5.28 -0.98
CA LEU A 52 -1.26 4.73 -1.44
C LEU A 52 -2.10 5.85 -2.00
N ILE A 53 -2.56 5.66 -3.23
CA ILE A 53 -3.48 6.58 -3.89
C ILE A 53 -4.83 5.91 -3.95
N LEU A 54 -5.82 6.51 -3.27
CA LEU A 54 -7.15 5.93 -3.13
C LEU A 54 -8.09 6.56 -4.16
N GLU A 55 -8.55 5.76 -5.10
CA GLU A 55 -9.52 6.18 -6.09
C GLU A 55 -10.81 5.37 -5.89
N THR A 56 -11.88 5.77 -6.56
CA THR A 56 -13.12 5.02 -6.52
C THR A 56 -12.89 3.63 -7.12
N ASN A 57 -13.06 2.58 -6.31
CA ASN A 57 -12.89 1.17 -6.70
C ASN A 57 -11.48 0.79 -7.15
N LYS A 58 -10.49 1.64 -6.90
CA LYS A 58 -9.11 1.36 -7.29
C LYS A 58 -8.15 1.91 -6.24
N VAL A 59 -7.11 1.15 -5.95
CA VAL A 59 -6.01 1.61 -5.08
C VAL A 59 -4.71 1.40 -5.82
N ILE A 60 -3.85 2.41 -5.83
CA ILE A 60 -2.51 2.31 -6.41
C ILE A 60 -1.52 2.37 -5.27
N LEU A 61 -0.69 1.34 -5.14
CA LEU A 61 0.36 1.27 -4.14
C LEU A 61 1.71 1.46 -4.83
N GLN A 62 2.46 2.46 -4.38
CA GLN A 62 3.83 2.69 -4.82
C GLN A 62 4.76 2.47 -3.64
N ARG A 63 5.83 1.70 -3.86
CA ARG A 63 6.86 1.44 -2.84
C ARG A 63 8.22 1.67 -3.46
N GLN A 64 9.12 2.29 -2.73
CA GLN A 64 10.47 2.49 -3.24
C GLN A 64 11.48 2.75 -2.14
N ASN A 65 12.73 2.47 -2.43
CA ASN A 65 13.90 2.90 -1.69
C ASN A 65 15.08 3.03 -2.66
N ASN A 66 16.32 3.02 -2.16
CA ASN A 66 17.49 3.14 -3.02
C ASN A 66 17.72 1.92 -3.92
N GLU A 67 17.13 0.78 -3.58
CA GLU A 67 17.36 -0.47 -4.27
C GLU A 67 16.30 -0.80 -5.32
N PHE A 68 15.04 -0.38 -5.10
CA PHE A 68 13.96 -0.74 -5.99
C PHE A 68 12.86 0.31 -6.05
N SER A 69 12.03 0.20 -7.09
CA SER A 69 10.74 0.86 -7.15
C SER A 69 9.69 -0.14 -7.65
N HIS A 70 8.49 -0.05 -7.10
CA HIS A 70 7.42 -1.01 -7.37
C HIS A 70 6.08 -0.31 -7.35
N GLU A 71 5.24 -0.58 -8.35
CA GLU A 71 3.89 -0.05 -8.38
C GLU A 71 2.90 -1.19 -8.60
N ILE A 72 1.85 -1.22 -7.78
CA ILE A 72 0.78 -2.20 -7.89
C ILE A 72 -0.55 -1.47 -8.01
N LYS A 73 -1.35 -1.84 -9.02
CA LYS A 73 -2.72 -1.35 -9.17
C LYS A 73 -3.68 -2.42 -8.71
N PHE A 74 -4.57 -2.05 -7.81
CA PHE A 74 -5.61 -2.94 -7.29
C PHE A 74 -6.97 -2.46 -7.74
N GLU A 75 -7.73 -3.35 -8.35
CA GLU A 75 -9.11 -3.07 -8.72
C GLU A 75 -9.86 -4.41 -8.70
N THR A 76 -10.91 -4.50 -7.88
CA THR A 76 -11.61 -5.76 -7.63
C THR A 76 -12.01 -6.46 -8.94
N GLY A 77 -11.66 -7.73 -9.05
CA GLY A 77 -11.98 -8.56 -10.19
C GLY A 77 -11.11 -8.37 -11.41
N LYS A 78 -10.07 -7.52 -11.31
CA LYS A 78 -9.17 -7.27 -12.43
C LYS A 78 -7.75 -7.73 -12.13
N THR A 79 -7.02 -8.00 -13.21
CA THR A 79 -5.61 -8.38 -13.15
C THR A 79 -4.80 -7.33 -13.89
N TYR A 80 -3.80 -6.78 -13.20
CA TYR A 80 -2.88 -5.80 -13.79
C TYR A 80 -1.45 -6.31 -13.69
N LYS A 81 -0.65 -5.94 -14.68
CA LYS A 81 0.78 -6.18 -14.64
C LYS A 81 1.44 -5.20 -13.68
N SER A 82 2.32 -5.72 -12.81
CA SER A 82 3.07 -4.94 -11.85
C SER A 82 4.56 -5.07 -12.14
N GLU A 83 5.27 -3.96 -12.16
CA GLU A 83 6.70 -3.92 -12.38
C GLU A 83 7.45 -3.67 -11.09
N TYR A 84 8.41 -4.54 -10.80
CA TYR A 84 9.35 -4.39 -9.69
C TYR A 84 10.72 -4.08 -10.31
N PHE A 85 11.12 -2.82 -10.25
CA PHE A 85 12.35 -2.35 -10.90
C PHE A 85 13.52 -2.38 -9.92
N LEU A 86 14.55 -3.16 -10.26
CA LEU A 86 15.80 -3.26 -9.50
C LEU A 86 16.77 -2.19 -10.03
N LYS A 87 17.01 -1.15 -9.25
CA LYS A 87 17.73 0.05 -9.71
C LYS A 87 19.18 -0.23 -10.07
N GLU A 88 19.89 -0.99 -9.24
CA GLU A 88 21.29 -1.29 -9.47
C GLU A 88 21.52 -2.13 -10.73
N LEU A 89 20.62 -3.07 -10.98
CA LEU A 89 20.73 -3.98 -12.12
C LEU A 89 20.08 -3.43 -13.38
N HIS A 90 19.39 -2.29 -13.31
CA HIS A 90 18.59 -1.74 -14.40
C HIS A 90 17.68 -2.80 -15.02
N HIS A 91 17.04 -3.59 -14.17
CA HIS A 91 16.23 -4.72 -14.58
C HIS A 91 14.87 -4.72 -13.88
N SER A 92 13.83 -5.03 -14.66
CA SER A 92 12.48 -5.13 -14.15
C SER A 92 12.02 -6.57 -14.07
N LEU A 93 11.37 -6.90 -12.95
CA LEU A 93 10.63 -8.15 -12.80
C LEU A 93 9.15 -7.82 -12.94
N GLU A 94 8.43 -8.63 -13.70
CA GLU A 94 7.01 -8.41 -13.94
C GLU A 94 6.18 -9.48 -13.28
N PHE A 95 5.10 -9.06 -12.62
CA PHE A 95 4.15 -9.96 -11.98
C PHE A 95 2.74 -9.58 -12.39
N ASN A 96 1.85 -10.55 -12.46
CA ASN A 96 0.43 -10.31 -12.70
C ASN A 96 -0.31 -10.38 -11.38
N ILE A 97 -0.95 -9.27 -11.01
CA ILE A 97 -1.64 -9.12 -9.73
C ILE A 97 -3.13 -9.12 -9.97
N GLU A 98 -3.80 -10.13 -9.45
CA GLU A 98 -5.25 -10.23 -9.49
C GLU A 98 -5.82 -9.75 -8.17
N THR A 99 -6.66 -8.72 -8.21
CA THR A 99 -7.31 -8.22 -7.00
C THR A 99 -8.58 -9.00 -6.72
N ILE A 100 -8.61 -9.65 -5.56
CA ILE A 100 -9.77 -10.44 -5.13
C ILE A 100 -10.82 -9.54 -4.50
N SER A 101 -10.41 -8.67 -3.57
CA SER A 101 -11.35 -7.76 -2.92
C SER A 101 -10.64 -6.52 -2.40
N ILE A 102 -11.38 -5.42 -2.36
CA ILE A 102 -10.97 -4.17 -1.71
C ILE A 102 -12.12 -3.77 -0.78
N LYS A 103 -11.80 -3.65 0.51
CA LYS A 103 -12.74 -3.11 1.50
C LYS A 103 -12.14 -1.81 2.02
N GLN A 104 -12.85 -0.73 1.85
CA GLN A 104 -12.33 0.60 2.16
C GLN A 104 -13.39 1.40 2.90
N ASP A 105 -13.00 1.98 4.04
CA ASP A 105 -13.79 2.99 4.73
C ASP A 105 -12.89 4.17 5.09
N GLN A 106 -13.36 5.09 5.93
CA GLN A 106 -12.59 6.29 6.25
C GLN A 106 -11.25 6.01 6.90
N ASN A 107 -11.15 4.92 7.66
CA ASN A 107 -9.99 4.67 8.52
C ASN A 107 -9.30 3.35 8.24
N LYS A 108 -9.81 2.56 7.31
CA LYS A 108 -9.25 1.23 7.08
C LYS A 108 -9.28 0.87 5.61
N ILE A 109 -8.19 0.27 5.15
CA ILE A 109 -8.07 -0.27 3.80
C ILE A 109 -7.65 -1.73 3.95
N ASP A 110 -8.41 -2.63 3.30
CA ASP A 110 -8.19 -4.06 3.38
C ASP A 110 -8.24 -4.61 1.95
N ILE A 111 -7.09 -5.04 1.46
CA ILE A 111 -6.95 -5.53 0.09
C ILE A 111 -6.51 -6.98 0.12
N GLU A 112 -7.23 -7.83 -0.60
CA GLU A 112 -6.83 -9.21 -0.82
C GLU A 112 -6.48 -9.39 -2.29
N TYR A 113 -5.29 -9.93 -2.57
CA TYR A 113 -4.84 -10.08 -3.94
C TYR A 113 -3.99 -11.35 -4.12
N LYS A 114 -3.90 -11.79 -5.37
CA LYS A 114 -3.14 -12.97 -5.74
C LYS A 114 -2.04 -12.58 -6.72
N VAL A 115 -0.83 -13.07 -6.46
CA VAL A 115 0.28 -12.99 -7.40
C VAL A 115 0.21 -14.24 -8.26
N GLN A 116 -0.14 -14.10 -9.53
CA GLN A 116 -0.46 -15.25 -10.38
C GLN A 116 0.73 -16.19 -10.59
N GLU A 117 1.93 -15.64 -10.71
CA GLU A 117 3.14 -16.44 -10.98
C GLU A 117 3.49 -17.40 -9.84
N THR A 118 3.18 -17.03 -8.60
CA THR A 118 3.45 -17.86 -7.42
C THR A 118 2.19 -18.54 -6.89
N GLU A 119 1.03 -18.10 -7.34
CA GLU A 119 -0.30 -18.47 -6.82
C GLU A 119 -0.51 -18.13 -5.35
N ASN A 120 0.38 -17.32 -4.77
CA ASN A 120 0.23 -16.88 -3.38
C ASN A 120 -0.83 -15.79 -3.26
N ILE A 121 -1.62 -15.88 -2.18
CA ILE A 121 -2.65 -14.89 -1.86
C ILE A 121 -2.16 -14.06 -0.68
N TYR A 122 -2.24 -12.75 -0.84
CA TYR A 122 -1.81 -11.79 0.17
C TYR A 122 -2.99 -10.99 0.68
N ASN A 123 -2.90 -10.60 1.94
CA ASN A 123 -3.85 -9.65 2.53
C ASN A 123 -3.04 -8.46 3.08
N TYR A 124 -3.31 -7.29 2.54
CA TYR A 124 -2.67 -6.05 2.94
C TYR A 124 -3.72 -5.17 3.61
N VAL A 125 -3.50 -4.89 4.89
CA VAL A 125 -4.45 -4.12 5.71
C VAL A 125 -3.73 -2.98 6.37
N ILE A 126 -4.29 -1.77 6.30
CA ILE A 126 -3.84 -0.66 7.11
C ILE A 126 -5.03 0.04 7.76
N GLU A 127 -4.85 0.41 9.01
CA GLU A 127 -5.80 1.21 9.78
C GLU A 127 -5.15 2.53 10.14
N LEU A 128 -5.92 3.59 9.98
CA LEU A 128 -5.47 4.94 10.27
C LEU A 128 -6.15 5.44 11.53
N SER A 129 -5.41 6.07 12.42
CA SER A 129 -5.98 6.77 13.55
C SER A 129 -5.34 8.14 13.66
N ASP A 130 -6.08 9.07 14.29
CA ASP A 130 -5.56 10.39 14.54
C ASP A 130 -4.37 10.28 15.49
N LYS A 131 -3.30 11.02 15.21
CA LYS A 131 -2.11 11.03 16.05
C LYS A 131 -2.43 11.39 17.51
N ASN A 132 -3.51 12.13 17.75
CA ASN A 132 -3.89 12.58 19.07
C ASN A 132 -4.79 11.60 19.83
N GLU A 133 -5.06 10.44 19.28
CA GLU A 133 -5.93 9.41 19.87
C GLU A 133 -5.15 8.35 20.63
N TYR A 134 -4.22 8.73 21.41
CA TYR A 134 -3.53 7.74 22.23
C TYR A 134 -3.92 7.85 23.65
#